data_740e162df7c9d920020514ae6a71bf27
#
_entry.id   740e162df7c9d920020514ae6a71bf27
#
_cell.length_a   1.000
_cell.length_b   1.000
_cell.length_c   1.000
_cell.angle_alpha   90.00
_cell.angle_beta   90.00
_cell.angle_gamma   90.00
#
_symmetry.space_group_name_H-M   'P 1'
#
loop_
_entity.id
_entity.type
_entity.pdbx_description
1 polymer ?
#
loop_
_entity_poly.entity_id
_entity_poly.type
_entity_poly.pdbx_seq_one_letter_code
_entity_poly.pdbx_strand_id
1 'polypeptide(L)'
;DAENAYFLLCHLGWDKRWGTDAYSGDYPCLDDAAMDYIIAGDYKGIGFDVIGLDPIADENLTRHKKLFQNKDIVNIENLKDLDKCGKGLFSFSCFPLKLENCDGSPIRAVAWFED
;
A
#
# COMPACT_ATOMS: atom_id res chain seq x y z
N ASP A 1 -6.95 13.95 9.36
CA ASP A 1 -5.60 14.06 8.76
C ASP A 1 -5.49 13.26 7.46
N ALA A 2 -6.06 12.04 7.38
CA ALA A 2 -6.00 11.23 6.16
C ALA A 2 -6.53 11.96 4.92
N GLU A 3 -7.58 12.74 5.04
CA GLU A 3 -8.18 13.52 3.94
C GLU A 3 -7.22 14.54 3.31
N ASN A 4 -6.16 14.92 4.01
CA ASN A 4 -5.16 15.87 3.55
C ASN A 4 -3.86 15.19 3.05
N ALA A 5 -3.82 13.86 3.04
CA ALA A 5 -2.65 13.11 2.63
C ALA A 5 -2.66 12.83 1.11
N TYR A 6 -1.49 12.90 0.48
CA TYR A 6 -1.31 12.42 -0.89
C TYR A 6 -1.19 10.89 -0.95
N PHE A 7 -0.56 10.29 0.05
CA PHE A 7 -0.41 8.85 0.18
C PHE A 7 -1.10 8.36 1.45
N LEU A 8 -1.92 7.33 1.34
CA LEU A 8 -2.55 6.66 2.47
C LEU A 8 -1.79 5.37 2.77
N LEU A 9 -1.11 5.31 3.92
CA LEU A 9 -0.38 4.12 4.35
C LEU A 9 -1.19 3.38 5.42
N CYS A 10 -1.55 2.14 5.13
CA CYS A 10 -2.39 1.30 5.97
C CYS A 10 -1.53 0.28 6.73
N HIS A 11 -1.45 0.45 8.03
CA HIS A 11 -0.77 -0.48 8.93
C HIS A 11 -1.70 -1.63 9.32
N LEU A 12 -1.46 -2.82 8.81
CA LEU A 12 -2.20 -4.04 9.09
C LEU A 12 -1.47 -4.94 10.12
N GLY A 13 -0.22 -4.63 10.43
CA GLY A 13 0.62 -5.36 11.39
C GLY A 13 1.16 -6.69 10.86
N TRP A 14 1.13 -6.89 9.55
CA TRP A 14 1.52 -8.13 8.92
C TRP A 14 3.03 -8.25 8.66
N ASP A 15 3.75 -7.14 8.60
CA ASP A 15 5.20 -7.07 8.40
C ASP A 15 5.99 -7.89 9.43
N LYS A 16 5.44 -8.10 10.63
CA LYS A 16 6.02 -8.93 11.70
C LYS A 16 6.13 -10.41 11.33
N ARG A 17 5.43 -10.85 10.28
CA ARG A 17 5.48 -12.21 9.76
C ARG A 17 6.47 -12.39 8.63
N TRP A 18 7.14 -11.30 8.22
CA TRP A 18 8.16 -11.33 7.15
C TRP A 18 9.21 -12.41 7.39
N GLY A 19 9.53 -13.17 6.34
CA GLY A 19 10.49 -14.27 6.42
C GLY A 19 9.93 -15.58 6.98
N THR A 20 8.61 -15.68 7.21
CA THR A 20 7.92 -16.92 7.58
C THR A 20 6.93 -17.34 6.51
N ASP A 21 6.56 -18.63 6.48
CA ASP A 21 5.55 -19.14 5.55
C ASP A 21 4.19 -18.48 5.74
N ALA A 22 3.91 -18.01 6.95
CA ALA A 22 2.66 -17.33 7.27
C ALA A 22 2.53 -15.97 6.58
N TYR A 23 3.61 -15.34 6.15
CA TYR A 23 3.58 -14.03 5.50
C TYR A 23 2.80 -14.05 4.18
N SER A 24 3.02 -15.06 3.35
CA SER A 24 2.33 -15.26 2.08
C SER A 24 1.03 -16.06 2.20
N GLY A 25 0.53 -16.25 3.43
CA GLY A 25 -0.71 -16.96 3.69
C GLY A 25 -1.96 -16.09 3.59
N ASP A 26 -2.85 -16.25 4.56
CA ASP A 26 -4.14 -15.56 4.63
C ASP A 26 -3.98 -14.17 5.28
N TYR A 27 -3.37 -13.25 4.54
CA TYR A 27 -3.15 -11.88 5.00
C TYR A 27 -4.42 -11.03 4.89
N PRO A 28 -4.58 -10.01 5.75
CA PRO A 28 -5.73 -9.12 5.70
C PRO A 28 -5.73 -8.28 4.42
N CYS A 29 -6.90 -8.15 3.81
CA CYS A 29 -7.12 -7.30 2.65
C CYS A 29 -8.17 -6.24 2.97
N LEU A 30 -8.17 -5.15 2.22
CA LEU A 30 -9.21 -4.14 2.31
C LEU A 30 -10.55 -4.72 1.82
N ASP A 31 -11.62 -4.35 2.49
CA ASP A 31 -12.97 -4.64 2.03
C ASP A 31 -13.44 -3.65 0.94
N ASP A 32 -14.63 -3.88 0.41
CA ASP A 32 -15.17 -3.03 -0.65
C ASP A 32 -15.40 -1.59 -0.19
N ALA A 33 -15.81 -1.38 1.05
CA ALA A 33 -16.04 -0.04 1.58
C ALA A 33 -14.74 0.77 1.68
N ALA A 34 -13.65 0.14 2.13
CA ALA A 34 -12.33 0.76 2.18
C ALA A 34 -11.79 1.04 0.76
N MET A 35 -12.01 0.12 -0.19
CA MET A 35 -11.65 0.34 -1.59
C MET A 35 -12.40 1.52 -2.20
N ASP A 36 -13.70 1.63 -1.97
CA ASP A 36 -14.54 2.73 -2.46
C ASP A 36 -14.11 4.07 -1.85
N TYR A 37 -13.75 4.08 -0.57
CA TYR A 37 -13.21 5.26 0.10
C TYR A 37 -11.90 5.74 -0.56
N ILE A 38 -10.98 4.83 -0.85
CA ILE A 38 -9.70 5.16 -1.51
C ILE A 38 -9.95 5.69 -2.93
N ILE A 39 -10.84 5.05 -3.68
CA ILE A 39 -11.15 5.45 -5.04
C ILE A 39 -11.80 6.84 -5.08
N ALA A 40 -12.69 7.14 -4.14
CA ALA A 40 -13.36 8.43 -4.04
C ALA A 40 -12.46 9.55 -3.51
N GLY A 41 -11.44 9.23 -2.72
CA GLY A 41 -10.49 10.20 -2.15
C GLY A 41 -9.52 10.76 -3.19
N ASP A 42 -8.78 11.80 -2.85
CA ASP A 42 -7.78 12.44 -3.75
C ASP A 42 -6.36 11.90 -3.52
N TYR A 43 -6.25 10.60 -3.24
CA TYR A 43 -4.96 9.95 -3.03
C TYR A 43 -4.20 9.74 -4.34
N LYS A 44 -2.88 9.93 -4.31
CA LYS A 44 -1.94 9.63 -5.40
C LYS A 44 -1.21 8.32 -5.19
N GLY A 45 -1.27 7.78 -3.98
CA GLY A 45 -0.70 6.49 -3.64
C GLY A 45 -1.36 5.86 -2.42
N ILE A 46 -1.33 4.54 -2.38
CA ILE A 46 -1.67 3.73 -1.21
C ILE A 46 -0.54 2.77 -0.91
N GLY A 47 -0.39 2.39 0.35
CA GLY A 47 0.65 1.46 0.75
C GLY A 47 0.24 0.59 1.93
N PHE A 48 0.78 -0.63 1.96
CA PHE A 48 0.44 -1.66 2.95
C PHE A 48 1.67 -2.45 3.39
N ASP A 49 1.60 -3.02 4.57
CA ASP A 49 2.57 -3.97 5.10
C ASP A 49 2.18 -5.45 4.83
N VAL A 50 1.49 -5.70 3.71
CA VAL A 50 1.14 -7.04 3.22
C VAL A 50 1.66 -7.26 1.81
N ILE A 51 1.60 -8.53 1.34
CA ILE A 51 2.17 -8.94 0.06
C ILE A 51 1.41 -8.41 -1.16
N GLY A 52 0.13 -8.08 -1.00
CA GLY A 52 -0.68 -7.63 -2.13
C GLY A 52 -2.04 -7.05 -1.72
N LEU A 53 -2.67 -6.39 -2.66
CA LEU A 53 -3.99 -5.78 -2.49
C LEU A 53 -5.12 -6.82 -2.51
N ASP A 54 -4.95 -7.87 -3.30
CA ASP A 54 -5.89 -8.99 -3.40
C ASP A 54 -5.46 -10.18 -2.55
N PRO A 55 -6.40 -10.99 -2.03
CA PRO A 55 -6.07 -12.27 -1.43
C PRO A 55 -5.35 -13.17 -2.44
N ILE A 56 -4.45 -14.04 -1.97
CA ILE A 56 -3.75 -15.01 -2.85
C ILE A 56 -4.73 -15.90 -3.63
N ALA A 57 -5.88 -16.21 -3.05
CA ALA A 57 -6.92 -17.01 -3.70
C ALA A 57 -7.64 -16.30 -4.85
N ASP A 58 -7.50 -14.96 -4.96
CA ASP A 58 -8.11 -14.19 -6.05
C ASP A 58 -7.15 -14.07 -7.24
N GLU A 59 -7.13 -15.10 -8.08
CA GLU A 59 -6.34 -15.14 -9.31
C GLU A 59 -6.75 -14.08 -10.35
N ASN A 60 -7.92 -13.48 -10.19
CA ASN A 60 -8.42 -12.45 -11.10
C ASN A 60 -7.91 -11.05 -10.77
N LEU A 61 -7.26 -10.85 -9.62
CA LEU A 61 -6.78 -9.55 -9.14
C LEU A 61 -7.91 -8.51 -9.13
N THR A 62 -9.04 -8.86 -8.54
CA THR A 62 -10.28 -8.06 -8.58
C THR A 62 -10.08 -6.66 -8.00
N ARG A 63 -9.38 -6.53 -6.87
CA ARG A 63 -9.11 -5.24 -6.23
C ARG A 63 -8.11 -4.39 -7.01
N HIS A 64 -7.04 -4.99 -7.51
CA HIS A 64 -6.09 -4.31 -8.40
C HIS A 64 -6.81 -3.73 -9.62
N LYS A 65 -7.63 -4.53 -10.30
CA LYS A 65 -8.40 -4.07 -11.46
C LYS A 65 -9.38 -2.96 -11.09
N LYS A 66 -10.13 -3.13 -10.00
CA LYS A 66 -11.06 -2.10 -9.51
C LYS A 66 -10.32 -0.79 -9.26
N LEU A 67 -9.17 -0.83 -8.59
CA LEU A 67 -8.39 0.36 -8.28
C LEU A 67 -7.88 1.06 -9.54
N PHE A 68 -7.13 0.36 -10.38
CA PHE A 68 -6.44 0.95 -11.52
C PHE A 68 -7.35 1.30 -12.70
N GLN A 69 -8.53 0.69 -12.81
CA GLN A 69 -9.54 1.10 -13.78
C GLN A 69 -10.25 2.40 -13.41
N ASN A 70 -10.29 2.74 -12.12
CA ASN A 70 -11.01 3.89 -11.60
C ASN A 70 -10.11 5.04 -11.15
N LYS A 71 -8.80 4.82 -11.03
CA LYS A 71 -7.89 5.82 -10.46
C LYS A 71 -6.46 5.68 -11.00
N ASP A 72 -5.86 6.81 -11.30
CA ASP A 72 -4.41 6.91 -11.55
C ASP A 72 -3.69 7.04 -10.19
N ILE A 73 -3.21 5.92 -9.67
CA ILE A 73 -2.69 5.80 -8.31
C ILE A 73 -1.54 4.81 -8.25
N VAL A 74 -0.58 5.06 -7.36
CA VAL A 74 0.49 4.11 -7.05
C VAL A 74 0.05 3.16 -5.95
N ASN A 75 0.25 1.85 -6.13
CA ASN A 75 0.08 0.84 -5.10
C ASN A 75 1.44 0.36 -4.59
N ILE A 76 1.65 0.43 -3.27
CA ILE A 76 2.91 0.06 -2.60
C ILE A 76 2.63 -1.12 -1.68
N GLU A 77 3.37 -2.19 -1.85
CA GLU A 77 3.23 -3.43 -1.12
C GLU A 77 4.48 -3.74 -0.31
N ASN A 78 4.36 -4.63 0.67
CA ASN A 78 5.47 -5.09 1.51
C ASN A 78 6.19 -3.98 2.28
N LEU A 79 5.47 -2.95 2.71
CA LEU A 79 6.01 -1.96 3.62
C LEU A 79 6.32 -2.58 4.99
N LYS A 80 7.23 -1.96 5.72
CA LYS A 80 7.66 -2.41 7.04
C LYS A 80 7.72 -1.24 8.01
N ASP A 81 7.59 -1.56 9.30
CA ASP A 81 7.74 -0.59 10.39
C ASP A 81 6.73 0.57 10.36
N LEU A 82 5.54 0.37 9.75
CA LEU A 82 4.48 1.39 9.73
C LEU A 82 3.98 1.76 11.13
N ASP A 83 4.13 0.87 12.12
CA ASP A 83 3.82 1.15 13.51
C ASP A 83 4.66 2.30 14.11
N LYS A 84 5.84 2.56 13.56
CA LYS A 84 6.72 3.66 13.95
C LYS A 84 6.31 5.02 13.39
N CYS A 85 5.45 5.03 12.37
CA CYS A 85 5.02 6.26 11.71
C CYS A 85 3.92 7.03 12.47
N GLY A 86 3.24 6.38 13.41
CA GLY A 86 2.12 7.00 14.13
C GLY A 86 0.88 7.16 13.24
N LYS A 87 -0.03 8.07 13.64
CA LYS A 87 -1.33 8.29 12.98
C LYS A 87 -1.45 9.66 12.32
N GLY A 88 -0.43 10.48 12.36
CA GLY A 88 -0.44 11.82 11.80
C GLY A 88 0.08 11.90 10.38
N LEU A 89 0.18 13.12 9.88
CA LEU A 89 0.83 13.41 8.61
C LEU A 89 2.35 13.41 8.79
N PHE A 90 3.04 12.91 7.81
CA PHE A 90 4.50 12.95 7.71
C PHE A 90 4.93 13.02 6.25
N SER A 91 6.15 13.41 6.00
CA SER A 91 6.71 13.39 4.65
C SER A 91 7.12 11.97 4.27
N PHE A 92 6.74 11.55 3.06
CA PHE A 92 6.98 10.20 2.56
C PHE A 92 7.66 10.23 1.20
N SER A 93 8.66 9.38 1.02
CA SER A 93 9.36 9.19 -0.25
C SER A 93 9.35 7.72 -0.63
N CYS A 94 9.07 7.44 -1.90
CA CYS A 94 9.11 6.09 -2.47
C CYS A 94 9.73 6.15 -3.87
N PHE A 95 11.04 5.96 -3.97
CA PHE A 95 11.76 6.08 -5.23
C PHE A 95 11.88 4.73 -5.95
N PRO A 96 11.24 4.58 -7.12
CA PRO A 96 11.37 3.37 -7.94
C PRO A 96 12.70 3.35 -8.70
N LEU A 97 13.09 2.15 -9.12
CA LEU A 97 14.12 1.99 -10.13
C LEU A 97 13.57 2.47 -11.49
N LYS A 98 14.45 3.04 -12.31
CA LYS A 98 14.09 3.50 -13.66
C LYS A 98 14.16 2.34 -14.64
N LEU A 99 13.12 1.50 -14.63
CA LEU A 99 12.97 0.33 -15.49
C LEU A 99 12.09 0.67 -16.68
N GLU A 100 12.50 0.24 -17.88
CA GLU A 100 11.72 0.45 -19.10
C GLU A 100 10.62 -0.61 -19.25
N ASN A 101 9.41 -0.16 -19.58
CA ASN A 101 8.24 -1.02 -19.85
C ASN A 101 7.86 -1.96 -18.70
N CYS A 102 8.07 -1.54 -17.45
CA CYS A 102 7.69 -2.31 -16.28
C CYS A 102 6.41 -1.75 -15.64
N ASP A 103 5.54 -2.63 -15.18
CA ASP A 103 4.32 -2.31 -14.43
C ASP A 103 4.60 -2.10 -12.93
N GLY A 104 5.77 -2.48 -12.46
CA GLY A 104 6.21 -2.32 -11.08
C GLY A 104 7.72 -2.25 -10.92
N SER A 105 8.18 -1.84 -9.75
CA SER A 105 9.59 -1.71 -9.41
C SER A 105 9.80 -1.86 -7.92
N PRO A 106 10.93 -2.45 -7.47
CA PRO A 106 11.39 -2.24 -6.10
C PRO A 106 11.54 -0.76 -5.80
N ILE A 107 11.19 -0.37 -4.59
CA ILE A 107 11.29 1.00 -4.12
C ILE A 107 12.11 1.10 -2.83
N ARG A 108 12.66 2.28 -2.58
CA ARG A 108 13.11 2.68 -1.25
C ARG A 108 12.06 3.58 -0.61
N ALA A 109 11.28 3.04 0.32
CA ALA A 109 10.29 3.78 1.08
C ALA A 109 10.93 4.40 2.33
N VAL A 110 10.74 5.70 2.54
CA VAL A 110 11.30 6.44 3.68
C VAL A 110 10.24 7.40 4.22
N ALA A 111 10.03 7.38 5.54
CA ALA A 111 9.23 8.35 6.27
C ALA A 111 10.13 9.39 6.93
N TRP A 112 9.74 10.67 6.84
CA TRP A 112 10.44 11.80 7.43
C TRP A 112 9.54 12.47 8.44
N PHE A 113 10.09 12.78 9.60
CA PHE A 113 9.40 13.49 10.66
C PHE A 113 10.15 14.78 10.94
N GLU A 114 9.42 15.88 11.03
CA GLU A 114 9.95 17.15 11.51
C GLU A 114 9.93 17.16 13.03
N ASP A 115 11.02 17.63 13.63
CA ASP A 115 11.13 17.77 15.10
C ASP A 115 10.24 18.93 15.63
#